data_870075e0877be2e38d1ad90f0c6efe0c
#
_entry.id   870075e0877be2e38d1ad90f0c6efe0c
#
_cell.length_a   1.000
_cell.length_b   1.000
_cell.length_c   1.000
_cell.angle_alpha   90.00
_cell.angle_beta   90.00
_cell.angle_gamma   90.00
#
_symmetry.space_group_name_H-M   'P 1'
#
loop_
_entity.id
_entity.type
_entity.pdbx_description
1 polymer ?
#
loop_
_entity_poly.entity_id
_entity_poly.type
_entity_poly.pdbx_seq_one_letter_code
_entity_poly.pdbx_strand_id
1 'polypeptide(L)'
;MEAFTFDTTEQILLAATGTLFIIQALYYLCLYNRIHLRSRAVKRGNVHFSQELPPVSVIICAREECENLRRNLKAVLEQDYPQFEVIVINDGNTDESEDYLTLLEEKYPHLYHSFVPDSSRYISRKKLAATLGVKASKYDWLVFTEASCCPQSNQWLRLLARNFTSRTQVVLGYSGYERGKGWLHKRVAFDNLFTSMRYLGFALAGSPYMGIGR
;
A
#
# COMPACT_ATOMS: atom_id res chain seq x y z
N MET A 1 -44.34 -35.58 -13.05
CA MET A 1 -42.98 -35.01 -12.82
C MET A 1 -42.12 -35.49 -13.98
N GLU A 2 -41.94 -34.68 -15.00
CA GLU A 2 -40.99 -35.00 -16.10
C GLU A 2 -39.57 -34.92 -15.49
N ALA A 3 -38.88 -36.03 -15.52
CA ALA A 3 -37.47 -36.07 -15.12
C ALA A 3 -36.67 -35.25 -16.14
N PHE A 4 -35.99 -34.20 -15.69
CA PHE A 4 -35.05 -33.44 -16.52
C PHE A 4 -33.94 -34.40 -16.98
N THR A 5 -34.03 -34.89 -18.21
CA THR A 5 -33.00 -35.70 -18.83
C THR A 5 -32.10 -34.78 -19.65
N PHE A 6 -30.89 -34.55 -19.15
CA PHE A 6 -29.88 -33.75 -19.88
C PHE A 6 -29.31 -34.55 -21.05
N ASP A 7 -29.24 -33.92 -22.22
CA ASP A 7 -28.52 -34.45 -23.36
C ASP A 7 -27.02 -34.55 -23.06
N THR A 8 -26.31 -35.40 -23.82
CA THR A 8 -24.85 -35.64 -23.63
C THR A 8 -24.04 -34.36 -23.69
N THR A 9 -24.44 -33.42 -24.56
CA THR A 9 -23.79 -32.11 -24.68
C THR A 9 -23.98 -31.25 -23.40
N GLU A 10 -25.20 -31.26 -22.86
CA GLU A 10 -25.55 -30.54 -21.64
C GLU A 10 -24.81 -31.12 -20.42
N GLN A 11 -24.66 -32.44 -20.36
CA GLN A 11 -23.89 -33.10 -19.30
C GLN A 11 -22.41 -32.73 -19.36
N ILE A 12 -21.80 -32.66 -20.55
CA ILE A 12 -20.40 -32.24 -20.73
C ILE A 12 -20.23 -30.78 -20.29
N LEU A 13 -21.15 -29.88 -20.72
CA LEU A 13 -21.10 -28.47 -20.32
C LEU A 13 -21.26 -28.28 -18.81
N LEU A 14 -22.18 -29.03 -18.20
CA LEU A 14 -22.39 -28.99 -16.75
C LEU A 14 -21.16 -29.47 -15.99
N ALA A 15 -20.55 -30.58 -16.42
CA ALA A 15 -19.33 -31.11 -15.84
C ALA A 15 -18.15 -30.15 -15.98
N ALA A 16 -17.97 -29.53 -17.16
CA ALA A 16 -16.92 -28.54 -17.38
C ALA A 16 -17.12 -27.30 -16.51
N THR A 17 -18.34 -26.76 -16.45
CA THR A 17 -18.67 -25.61 -15.61
C THR A 17 -18.48 -25.92 -14.12
N GLY A 18 -18.93 -27.08 -13.67
CA GLY A 18 -18.73 -27.54 -12.30
C GLY A 18 -17.24 -27.66 -11.95
N THR A 19 -16.45 -28.21 -12.85
CA THR A 19 -14.98 -28.36 -12.65
C THR A 19 -14.32 -26.98 -12.54
N LEU A 20 -14.64 -26.04 -13.45
CA LEU A 20 -14.09 -24.68 -13.41
C LEU A 20 -14.51 -23.95 -12.12
N PHE A 21 -15.75 -24.13 -11.69
CA PHE A 21 -16.24 -23.56 -10.43
C PHE A 21 -15.47 -24.10 -9.21
N ILE A 22 -15.23 -25.42 -9.17
CA ILE A 22 -14.44 -26.04 -8.09
C ILE A 22 -13.01 -25.50 -8.08
N ILE A 23 -12.36 -25.42 -9.25
CA ILE A 23 -11.01 -24.85 -9.38
C ILE A 23 -10.98 -23.41 -8.86
N GLN A 24 -11.95 -22.59 -9.25
CA GLN A 24 -12.04 -21.21 -8.80
C GLN A 24 -12.31 -21.10 -7.28
N ALA A 25 -13.19 -21.93 -6.75
CA ALA A 25 -13.46 -21.98 -5.31
C ALA A 25 -12.21 -22.37 -4.52
N LEU A 26 -11.49 -23.41 -4.96
CA LEU A 26 -10.23 -23.84 -4.34
C LEU A 26 -9.16 -22.74 -4.42
N TYR A 27 -9.04 -22.07 -5.57
CA TYR A 27 -8.14 -20.92 -5.72
C TYR A 27 -8.41 -19.83 -4.68
N TYR A 28 -9.67 -19.41 -4.54
CA TYR A 28 -10.03 -18.39 -3.56
C TYR A 28 -9.81 -18.85 -2.12
N LEU A 29 -10.21 -20.07 -1.78
CA LEU A 29 -10.03 -20.62 -0.44
C LEU A 29 -8.55 -20.74 -0.09
N CYS A 30 -7.72 -21.28 -0.98
CA CYS A 30 -6.30 -21.45 -0.73
C CYS A 30 -5.54 -20.11 -0.63
N LEU A 31 -5.88 -19.16 -1.51
CA LEU A 31 -5.14 -17.90 -1.58
C LEU A 31 -5.53 -16.93 -0.44
N TYR A 32 -6.84 -16.69 -0.26
CA TYR A 32 -7.30 -15.69 0.71
C TYR A 32 -7.24 -16.21 2.15
N ASN A 33 -7.37 -17.52 2.36
CA ASN A 33 -7.21 -18.11 3.68
C ASN A 33 -5.79 -17.89 4.25
N ARG A 34 -4.78 -17.69 3.41
CA ARG A 34 -3.40 -17.41 3.87
C ARG A 34 -3.32 -16.13 4.70
N ILE A 35 -4.07 -15.10 4.35
CA ILE A 35 -4.14 -13.85 5.13
C ILE A 35 -4.72 -14.14 6.52
N HIS A 36 -5.79 -14.93 6.58
CA HIS A 36 -6.40 -15.33 7.82
C HIS A 36 -5.47 -16.20 8.68
N LEU A 37 -4.81 -17.17 8.07
CA LEU A 37 -3.81 -18.02 8.74
C LEU A 37 -2.63 -17.17 9.28
N ARG A 38 -2.13 -16.22 8.49
CA ARG A 38 -1.10 -15.28 8.95
C ARG A 38 -1.58 -14.45 10.14
N SER A 39 -2.79 -13.91 10.08
CA SER A 39 -3.39 -13.16 11.20
C SER A 39 -3.51 -14.01 12.47
N ARG A 40 -3.94 -15.27 12.34
CA ARG A 40 -3.98 -16.22 13.46
C ARG A 40 -2.58 -16.55 14.00
N ALA A 41 -1.61 -16.74 13.13
CA ALA A 41 -0.22 -17.01 13.54
C ALA A 41 0.36 -15.82 14.32
N VAL A 42 0.10 -14.58 13.88
CA VAL A 42 0.48 -13.36 14.61
C VAL A 42 -0.17 -13.31 15.99
N LYS A 43 -1.48 -13.57 16.09
CA LYS A 43 -2.21 -13.56 17.38
C LYS A 43 -1.72 -14.66 18.35
N ARG A 44 -1.20 -15.76 17.83
CA ARG A 44 -0.64 -16.87 18.63
C ARG A 44 0.83 -16.68 18.98
N GLY A 45 1.47 -15.58 18.55
CA GLY A 45 2.90 -15.36 18.77
C GLY A 45 3.83 -16.24 17.91
N ASN A 46 3.30 -16.96 16.91
CA ASN A 46 4.09 -17.85 16.07
C ASN A 46 4.83 -17.14 14.92
N VAL A 47 4.86 -15.81 14.94
CA VAL A 47 5.53 -14.99 13.94
C VAL A 47 6.65 -14.23 14.61
N HIS A 48 7.87 -14.45 14.15
CA HIS A 48 9.01 -13.69 14.62
C HIS A 48 9.02 -12.31 13.94
N PHE A 49 8.92 -11.28 14.73
CA PHE A 49 9.08 -9.90 14.31
C PHE A 49 10.46 -9.39 14.71
N SER A 50 11.04 -8.50 13.90
CA SER A 50 12.26 -7.81 14.27
C SER A 50 12.01 -6.93 15.49
N GLN A 51 12.95 -6.96 16.44
CA GLN A 51 13.00 -6.03 17.56
C GLN A 51 13.79 -4.76 17.17
N GLU A 52 14.55 -4.84 16.10
CA GLU A 52 15.33 -3.72 15.60
C GLU A 52 14.41 -2.74 14.86
N LEU A 53 14.64 -1.47 15.11
CA LEU A 53 13.96 -0.36 14.44
C LEU A 53 15.00 0.41 13.61
N PRO A 54 15.36 -0.10 12.41
CA PRO A 54 16.38 0.55 11.58
C PRO A 54 15.89 1.93 11.11
N PRO A 55 16.79 2.86 10.82
CA PRO A 55 16.42 4.16 10.27
C PRO A 55 15.64 4.03 8.97
N VAL A 56 14.66 4.92 8.74
CA VAL A 56 13.71 4.84 7.63
C VAL A 56 13.56 6.18 6.93
N SER A 57 13.57 6.18 5.58
CA SER A 57 13.17 7.32 4.76
C SER A 57 11.77 7.12 4.23
N VAL A 58 10.84 7.99 4.62
CA VAL A 58 9.45 8.00 4.13
C VAL A 58 9.36 8.93 2.93
N ILE A 59 8.98 8.40 1.78
CA ILE A 59 8.89 9.13 0.52
C ILE A 59 7.42 9.36 0.16
N ILE A 60 7.07 10.62 -0.03
CA ILE A 60 5.73 11.07 -0.44
C ILE A 60 5.86 11.79 -1.78
N CYS A 61 5.18 11.30 -2.82
CA CYS A 61 5.07 11.99 -4.09
C CYS A 61 3.70 12.70 -4.11
N ALA A 62 3.71 14.01 -4.16
CA ALA A 62 2.51 14.84 -4.22
C ALA A 62 2.43 15.61 -5.54
N ARG A 63 1.24 15.75 -6.10
CA ARG A 63 0.99 16.57 -7.28
C ARG A 63 -0.30 17.34 -7.11
N GLU A 64 -0.18 18.66 -6.93
CA GLU A 64 -1.33 19.54 -6.70
C GLU A 64 -2.22 19.04 -5.54
N GLU A 65 -1.57 18.56 -4.46
CA GLU A 65 -2.24 17.91 -3.32
C GLU A 65 -2.07 18.70 -2.02
N CYS A 66 -2.04 20.05 -2.07
CA CYS A 66 -1.84 20.91 -0.90
C CYS A 66 -2.82 20.61 0.24
N GLU A 67 -4.12 20.42 -0.07
CA GLU A 67 -5.12 20.10 0.95
C GLU A 67 -4.86 18.74 1.63
N ASN A 68 -4.45 17.73 0.86
CA ASN A 68 -4.11 16.42 1.39
C ASN A 68 -2.86 16.48 2.27
N LEU A 69 -1.84 17.23 1.83
CA LEU A 69 -0.65 17.47 2.64
C LEU A 69 -0.99 18.19 3.96
N ARG A 70 -1.81 19.24 3.92
CA ARG A 70 -2.26 19.96 5.13
C ARG A 70 -3.01 19.03 6.11
N ARG A 71 -3.80 18.11 5.58
CA ARG A 71 -4.60 17.17 6.37
C ARG A 71 -3.80 16.03 6.96
N ASN A 72 -2.87 15.44 6.19
CA ASN A 72 -2.31 14.12 6.48
C ASN A 72 -0.83 14.14 6.86
N LEU A 73 -0.03 15.11 6.36
CA LEU A 73 1.42 15.09 6.50
C LEU A 73 1.86 15.13 7.97
N LYS A 74 1.17 15.89 8.81
CA LYS A 74 1.46 15.96 10.24
C LYS A 74 1.40 14.58 10.92
N ALA A 75 0.44 13.73 10.55
CA ALA A 75 0.33 12.39 11.09
C ALA A 75 1.52 11.48 10.70
N VAL A 76 2.17 11.76 9.57
CA VAL A 76 3.40 11.08 9.16
C VAL A 76 4.62 11.64 9.91
N LEU A 77 4.69 12.96 10.11
CA LEU A 77 5.79 13.62 10.80
C LEU A 77 5.83 13.32 12.31
N GLU A 78 4.69 13.04 12.92
CA GLU A 78 4.56 12.78 14.36
C GLU A 78 4.50 11.28 14.71
N GLN A 79 5.17 10.43 13.91
CA GLN A 79 5.27 9.01 14.22
C GLN A 79 6.19 8.76 15.40
N ASP A 80 5.79 7.83 16.28
CA ASP A 80 6.63 7.34 17.38
C ASP A 80 7.67 6.34 16.85
N TYR A 81 8.73 6.88 16.24
CA TYR A 81 9.82 6.09 15.66
C TYR A 81 11.17 6.73 15.98
N PRO A 82 12.20 5.94 16.37
CA PRO A 82 13.44 6.50 16.90
C PRO A 82 14.24 7.34 15.90
N GLN A 83 14.30 6.92 14.65
CA GLN A 83 15.07 7.61 13.63
C GLN A 83 14.43 7.46 12.25
N PHE A 84 13.91 8.55 11.72
CA PHE A 84 13.32 8.59 10.38
C PHE A 84 13.42 9.98 9.77
N GLU A 85 13.26 10.05 8.48
CA GLU A 85 13.05 11.30 7.74
C GLU A 85 11.83 11.17 6.84
N VAL A 86 11.26 12.29 6.47
CA VAL A 86 10.14 12.38 5.52
C VAL A 86 10.59 13.24 4.35
N ILE A 87 10.47 12.69 3.15
CA ILE A 87 10.86 13.35 1.89
C ILE A 87 9.61 13.54 1.06
N VAL A 88 9.23 14.79 0.83
CA VAL A 88 8.10 15.14 -0.02
C VAL A 88 8.62 15.65 -1.35
N ILE A 89 8.28 14.95 -2.44
CA ILE A 89 8.58 15.39 -3.79
C ILE A 89 7.32 16.00 -4.39
N ASN A 90 7.32 17.33 -4.50
CA ASN A 90 6.22 18.09 -5.07
C ASN A 90 6.31 18.12 -6.61
N ASP A 91 5.29 17.64 -7.30
CA ASP A 91 5.17 17.63 -8.76
C ASP A 91 4.07 18.60 -9.22
N GLY A 92 4.11 19.83 -8.76
CA GLY A 92 3.18 20.87 -9.13
C GLY A 92 3.65 22.24 -8.65
N ASN A 93 3.40 23.28 -9.44
CA ASN A 93 3.79 24.66 -9.13
C ASN A 93 2.57 25.58 -9.04
N THR A 94 1.36 25.00 -9.07
CA THR A 94 0.11 25.79 -9.22
C THR A 94 -0.66 25.95 -7.92
N ASP A 95 -0.30 25.20 -6.88
CA ASP A 95 -0.92 25.25 -5.56
C ASP A 95 0.07 25.79 -4.49
N GLU A 96 -0.43 26.09 -3.30
CA GLU A 96 0.35 26.59 -2.17
C GLU A 96 1.17 25.49 -1.44
N SER A 97 1.44 24.36 -2.09
CA SER A 97 2.15 23.23 -1.46
C SER A 97 3.56 23.59 -1.04
N GLU A 98 4.27 24.38 -1.87
CA GLU A 98 5.67 24.76 -1.61
C GLU A 98 5.80 25.65 -0.37
N ASP A 99 4.96 26.69 -0.27
CA ASP A 99 4.95 27.58 0.89
C ASP A 99 4.62 26.81 2.18
N TYR A 100 3.65 25.90 2.10
CA TYR A 100 3.26 25.07 3.23
C TYR A 100 4.37 24.12 3.66
N LEU A 101 5.07 23.48 2.73
CA LEU A 101 6.18 22.58 3.03
C LEU A 101 7.38 23.30 3.62
N THR A 102 7.73 24.48 3.08
CA THR A 102 8.78 25.34 3.63
C THR A 102 8.51 25.72 5.08
N LEU A 103 7.28 26.12 5.40
CA LEU A 103 6.89 26.43 6.78
C LEU A 103 6.98 25.22 7.71
N LEU A 104 6.69 24.01 7.21
CA LEU A 104 6.80 22.79 8.00
C LEU A 104 8.24 22.34 8.21
N GLU A 105 9.14 22.56 7.27
CA GLU A 105 10.59 22.25 7.43
C GLU A 105 11.22 23.02 8.58
N GLU A 106 10.81 24.27 8.79
CA GLU A 106 11.28 25.06 9.95
C GLU A 106 10.86 24.41 11.28
N LYS A 107 9.72 23.74 11.30
CA LYS A 107 9.16 23.10 12.50
C LYS A 107 9.64 21.66 12.71
N TYR A 108 9.84 20.91 11.63
CA TYR A 108 10.19 19.49 11.66
C TYR A 108 11.53 19.25 10.98
N PRO A 109 12.66 19.21 11.72
CA PRO A 109 14.01 19.08 11.14
C PRO A 109 14.26 17.78 10.35
N HIS A 110 13.36 16.80 10.46
CA HIS A 110 13.40 15.55 9.72
C HIS A 110 12.50 15.54 8.48
N LEU A 111 11.86 16.66 8.15
CA LEU A 111 11.17 16.88 6.88
C LEU A 111 12.18 17.48 5.89
N TYR A 112 12.14 17.01 4.67
CA TYR A 112 12.80 17.58 3.51
C TYR A 112 11.84 17.58 2.32
N HIS A 113 11.76 18.67 1.57
CA HIS A 113 10.98 18.67 0.35
C HIS A 113 11.82 19.07 -0.85
N SER A 114 11.39 18.65 -2.03
CA SER A 114 11.99 19.00 -3.31
C SER A 114 10.91 18.96 -4.40
N PHE A 115 11.26 19.43 -5.59
CA PHE A 115 10.31 19.53 -6.69
C PHE A 115 10.77 18.72 -7.91
N VAL A 116 9.82 18.38 -8.79
CA VAL A 116 10.11 17.74 -10.08
C VAL A 116 10.37 18.82 -11.13
N PRO A 117 11.56 18.84 -11.78
CA PRO A 117 11.87 19.80 -12.83
C PRO A 117 10.92 19.73 -14.03
N ASP A 118 10.47 20.88 -14.55
CA ASP A 118 9.54 20.97 -15.68
C ASP A 118 10.09 20.42 -17.02
N SER A 119 11.42 20.33 -17.14
CA SER A 119 12.09 19.85 -18.34
C SER A 119 11.97 18.36 -18.62
N SER A 120 11.36 17.59 -17.71
CA SER A 120 11.29 16.12 -17.78
C SER A 120 10.12 15.59 -18.64
N ARG A 121 10.01 16.03 -19.89
CA ARG A 121 8.86 15.72 -20.77
C ARG A 121 8.73 14.27 -21.21
N TYR A 122 9.76 13.43 -21.07
CA TYR A 122 9.81 12.08 -21.63
C TYR A 122 9.66 10.93 -20.62
N ILE A 123 9.54 11.23 -19.33
CA ILE A 123 9.47 10.22 -18.26
C ILE A 123 8.13 10.41 -17.52
N SER A 124 7.53 9.31 -17.09
CA SER A 124 6.38 9.38 -16.17
C SER A 124 6.76 10.23 -14.94
N ARG A 125 6.10 11.35 -14.73
CA ARG A 125 6.39 12.30 -13.64
C ARG A 125 6.36 11.60 -12.27
N LYS A 126 5.41 10.68 -12.03
CA LYS A 126 5.36 9.88 -10.80
C LYS A 126 6.62 9.02 -10.61
N LYS A 127 7.14 8.41 -11.69
CA LYS A 127 8.40 7.63 -11.60
C LYS A 127 9.59 8.53 -11.31
N LEU A 128 9.64 9.72 -11.93
CA LEU A 128 10.70 10.68 -11.67
C LEU A 128 10.64 11.18 -10.22
N ALA A 129 9.48 11.56 -9.72
CA ALA A 129 9.29 11.96 -8.33
C ALA A 129 9.78 10.87 -7.36
N ALA A 130 9.35 9.63 -7.58
CA ALA A 130 9.83 8.50 -6.77
C ALA A 130 11.35 8.31 -6.85
N THR A 131 11.94 8.45 -8.06
CA THR A 131 13.40 8.34 -8.24
C THR A 131 14.15 9.47 -7.53
N LEU A 132 13.63 10.69 -7.56
CA LEU A 132 14.21 11.82 -6.82
C LEU A 132 14.14 11.57 -5.31
N GLY A 133 13.00 11.09 -4.82
CA GLY A 133 12.84 10.71 -3.42
C GLY A 133 13.84 9.66 -2.97
N VAL A 134 14.03 8.60 -3.77
CA VAL A 134 15.06 7.56 -3.50
C VAL A 134 16.47 8.16 -3.48
N LYS A 135 16.80 9.05 -4.42
CA LYS A 135 18.12 9.69 -4.47
C LYS A 135 18.37 10.65 -3.31
N ALA A 136 17.32 11.28 -2.79
CA ALA A 136 17.40 12.18 -1.65
C ALA A 136 17.45 11.44 -0.30
N SER A 137 17.08 10.16 -0.28
CA SER A 137 17.02 9.34 0.94
C SER A 137 18.38 9.10 1.55
N LYS A 138 18.46 9.24 2.87
CA LYS A 138 19.67 8.97 3.69
C LYS A 138 19.74 7.52 4.18
N TYR A 139 18.59 6.82 4.23
CA TYR A 139 18.48 5.49 4.84
C TYR A 139 18.15 4.42 3.80
N ASP A 140 18.58 3.20 4.07
CA ASP A 140 18.39 2.06 3.17
C ASP A 140 16.95 1.54 3.14
N TRP A 141 16.22 1.69 4.25
CA TRP A 141 14.82 1.32 4.31
C TRP A 141 13.93 2.47 3.83
N LEU A 142 13.24 2.23 2.72
CA LEU A 142 12.38 3.21 2.07
C LEU A 142 10.91 2.82 2.26
N VAL A 143 10.10 3.76 2.72
CA VAL A 143 8.64 3.62 2.84
C VAL A 143 7.97 4.59 1.89
N PHE A 144 7.21 4.06 0.93
CA PHE A 144 6.46 4.87 -0.02
C PHE A 144 5.03 5.04 0.47
N THR A 145 4.51 6.25 0.46
CA THR A 145 3.12 6.57 0.69
C THR A 145 2.68 7.77 -0.17
N GLU A 146 1.39 8.04 -0.22
CA GLU A 146 0.82 9.16 -0.98
C GLU A 146 0.32 10.26 -0.03
N ALA A 147 0.28 11.50 -0.51
CA ALA A 147 -0.24 12.64 0.26
C ALA A 147 -1.71 12.45 0.71
N SER A 148 -2.48 11.71 -0.08
CA SER A 148 -3.87 11.33 0.24
C SER A 148 -4.00 10.29 1.36
N CYS A 149 -2.90 9.66 1.79
CA CYS A 149 -2.90 8.61 2.81
C CYS A 149 -2.60 9.19 4.19
N CYS A 150 -3.40 8.78 5.17
CA CYS A 150 -3.20 9.15 6.58
C CYS A 150 -2.91 7.90 7.42
N PRO A 151 -1.79 7.83 8.14
CA PRO A 151 -1.56 6.78 9.12
C PRO A 151 -2.66 6.77 10.18
N GLN A 152 -3.21 5.59 10.50
CA GLN A 152 -4.27 5.48 11.51
C GLN A 152 -3.77 5.66 12.96
N SER A 153 -2.46 5.59 13.18
CA SER A 153 -1.85 5.76 14.48
C SER A 153 -0.41 6.25 14.36
N ASN A 154 0.13 6.78 15.44
CA ASN A 154 1.55 7.12 15.54
C ASN A 154 2.49 5.89 15.62
N GLN A 155 1.95 4.67 15.62
CA GLN A 155 2.70 3.42 15.63
C GLN A 155 2.87 2.81 14.22
N TRP A 156 2.41 3.50 13.18
CA TRP A 156 2.42 2.98 11.81
C TRP A 156 3.81 2.55 11.32
N LEU A 157 4.83 3.40 11.51
CA LEU A 157 6.21 3.05 11.15
C LEU A 157 6.75 1.87 11.95
N ARG A 158 6.47 1.78 13.26
CA ARG A 158 6.87 0.62 14.07
C ARG A 158 6.21 -0.67 13.60
N LEU A 159 4.93 -0.61 13.23
CA LEU A 159 4.19 -1.76 12.71
C LEU A 159 4.71 -2.23 11.36
N LEU A 160 5.23 -1.33 10.53
CA LEU A 160 5.93 -1.69 9.29
C LEU A 160 7.32 -2.28 9.61
N ALA A 161 8.11 -1.57 10.40
CA ALA A 161 9.50 -1.92 10.68
C ALA A 161 9.67 -3.25 11.39
N ARG A 162 8.72 -3.70 12.21
CA ARG A 162 8.77 -5.04 12.82
C ARG A 162 8.87 -6.18 11.79
N ASN A 163 8.55 -5.92 10.52
CA ASN A 163 8.68 -6.88 9.41
C ASN A 163 10.03 -6.76 8.68
N PHE A 164 10.90 -5.81 9.06
CA PHE A 164 12.22 -5.62 8.46
C PHE A 164 13.18 -6.63 9.07
N THR A 165 13.35 -7.74 8.40
CA THR A 165 14.29 -8.80 8.78
C THR A 165 15.40 -8.89 7.75
N SER A 166 16.52 -9.55 8.08
CA SER A 166 17.64 -9.75 7.15
C SER A 166 17.26 -10.46 5.84
N ARG A 167 16.11 -11.12 5.79
CA ARG A 167 15.58 -11.80 4.61
C ARG A 167 14.49 -11.01 3.88
N THR A 168 14.00 -9.94 4.47
CA THR A 168 12.91 -9.15 3.90
C THR A 168 13.47 -8.09 2.98
N GLN A 169 13.10 -8.13 1.72
CA GLN A 169 13.48 -7.11 0.74
C GLN A 169 12.34 -6.11 0.48
N VAL A 170 11.09 -6.56 0.57
CA VAL A 170 9.89 -5.75 0.34
C VAL A 170 8.84 -6.09 1.37
N VAL A 171 8.21 -5.06 1.94
CA VAL A 171 7.04 -5.18 2.81
C VAL A 171 5.84 -4.55 2.10
N LEU A 172 4.77 -5.30 1.96
CA LEU A 172 3.53 -4.82 1.36
C LEU A 172 2.53 -4.44 2.45
N GLY A 173 2.06 -3.20 2.41
CA GLY A 173 1.01 -2.68 3.26
C GLY A 173 -0.37 -2.76 2.61
N TYR A 174 -1.39 -2.45 3.40
CA TYR A 174 -2.77 -2.23 2.95
C TYR A 174 -3.18 -0.81 3.29
N SER A 175 -3.67 -0.08 2.29
CA SER A 175 -4.30 1.22 2.46
C SER A 175 -5.79 1.09 2.12
N GLY A 176 -6.64 1.31 3.10
CA GLY A 176 -8.09 1.29 2.94
C GLY A 176 -8.64 2.67 2.63
N TYR A 177 -9.82 2.73 2.02
CA TYR A 177 -10.56 3.99 1.90
C TYR A 177 -11.22 4.37 3.21
N GLU A 178 -11.28 5.64 3.52
CA GLU A 178 -12.10 6.16 4.63
C GLU A 178 -13.56 5.73 4.47
N ARG A 179 -14.27 5.62 5.59
CA ARG A 179 -15.68 5.25 5.56
C ARG A 179 -16.51 6.36 4.94
N GLY A 180 -17.11 6.08 3.80
CA GLY A 180 -17.99 7.00 3.07
C GLY A 180 -19.41 6.47 2.94
N LYS A 181 -20.33 7.35 2.57
CA LYS A 181 -21.73 7.02 2.31
C LYS A 181 -21.93 6.76 0.81
N GLY A 182 -22.89 5.89 0.50
CA GLY A 182 -23.29 5.61 -0.89
C GLY A 182 -22.77 4.28 -1.42
N TRP A 183 -23.45 3.80 -2.46
CA TRP A 183 -23.14 2.49 -3.08
C TRP A 183 -21.82 2.49 -3.84
N LEU A 184 -21.52 3.57 -4.57
CA LEU A 184 -20.27 3.69 -5.32
C LEU A 184 -19.05 3.63 -4.40
N HIS A 185 -19.10 4.33 -3.27
CA HIS A 185 -18.01 4.30 -2.29
C HIS A 185 -17.77 2.89 -1.74
N LYS A 186 -18.87 2.17 -1.41
CA LYS A 186 -18.76 0.78 -0.93
C LYS A 186 -18.17 -0.14 -1.99
N ARG A 187 -18.52 0.05 -3.27
CA ARG A 187 -17.97 -0.73 -4.37
C ARG A 187 -16.46 -0.48 -4.55
N VAL A 188 -16.04 0.79 -4.58
CA VAL A 188 -14.62 1.14 -4.70
C VAL A 188 -13.82 0.60 -3.52
N ALA A 189 -14.32 0.73 -2.30
CA ALA A 189 -13.68 0.17 -1.11
C ALA A 189 -13.59 -1.38 -1.17
N PHE A 190 -14.63 -2.04 -1.68
CA PHE A 190 -14.62 -3.49 -1.89
C PHE A 190 -13.61 -3.92 -2.94
N ASP A 191 -13.57 -3.25 -4.09
CA ASP A 191 -12.61 -3.54 -5.17
C ASP A 191 -11.16 -3.36 -4.70
N ASN A 192 -10.91 -2.32 -3.91
CA ASN A 192 -9.60 -2.09 -3.30
C ASN A 192 -9.23 -3.20 -2.30
N LEU A 193 -10.15 -3.58 -1.42
CA LEU A 193 -9.95 -4.67 -0.47
C LEU A 193 -9.70 -6.00 -1.22
N PHE A 194 -10.52 -6.31 -2.22
CA PHE A 194 -10.39 -7.53 -3.01
C PHE A 194 -9.06 -7.63 -3.75
N THR A 195 -8.63 -6.52 -4.37
CA THR A 195 -7.32 -6.41 -5.03
C THR A 195 -6.19 -6.59 -4.02
N SER A 196 -6.32 -5.98 -2.84
CA SER A 196 -5.32 -6.10 -1.77
C SER A 196 -5.21 -7.52 -1.23
N MET A 197 -6.35 -8.19 -1.01
CA MET A 197 -6.37 -9.61 -0.61
C MET A 197 -5.66 -10.49 -1.63
N ARG A 198 -5.78 -10.18 -2.91
CA ARG A 198 -5.13 -10.94 -3.98
C ARG A 198 -3.61 -10.80 -3.92
N TYR A 199 -3.05 -9.58 -3.98
CA TYR A 199 -1.60 -9.41 -3.97
C TYR A 199 -0.95 -9.83 -2.64
N LEU A 200 -1.60 -9.58 -1.51
CA LEU A 200 -1.13 -10.05 -0.20
C LEU A 200 -1.18 -11.59 -0.09
N GLY A 201 -2.24 -12.21 -0.62
CA GLY A 201 -2.37 -13.66 -0.66
C GLY A 201 -1.25 -14.32 -1.47
N PHE A 202 -0.92 -13.77 -2.66
CA PHE A 202 0.19 -14.24 -3.47
C PHE A 202 1.55 -14.01 -2.79
N ALA A 203 1.76 -12.86 -2.16
CA ALA A 203 2.98 -12.61 -1.40
C ALA A 203 3.17 -13.62 -0.27
N LEU A 204 2.10 -13.96 0.47
CA LEU A 204 2.12 -14.99 1.49
C LEU A 204 2.26 -16.42 0.93
N ALA A 205 1.96 -16.61 -0.35
CA ALA A 205 2.21 -17.87 -1.08
C ALA A 205 3.67 -18.01 -1.53
N GLY A 206 4.50 -16.98 -1.38
CA GLY A 206 5.88 -16.97 -1.87
C GLY A 206 6.02 -16.55 -3.34
N SER A 207 4.96 -16.06 -3.97
CA SER A 207 4.93 -15.63 -5.37
C SER A 207 4.40 -14.20 -5.52
N PRO A 208 5.08 -13.19 -4.95
CA PRO A 208 4.64 -11.81 -5.07
C PRO A 208 4.71 -11.35 -6.54
N TYR A 209 3.67 -10.69 -7.03
CA TYR A 209 3.61 -10.23 -8.42
C TYR A 209 3.23 -8.75 -8.54
N MET A 210 2.63 -8.19 -7.52
CA MET A 210 2.16 -6.81 -7.51
C MET A 210 2.15 -6.27 -6.07
N GLY A 211 2.33 -4.98 -5.94
CA GLY A 211 2.04 -4.18 -4.75
C GLY A 211 1.47 -2.85 -5.20
N ILE A 212 0.52 -2.30 -4.45
CA ILE A 212 0.02 -0.94 -4.68
C ILE A 212 0.74 -0.06 -3.65
N GLY A 213 1.61 0.83 -4.16
CA GLY A 213 2.24 1.86 -3.33
C GLY A 213 1.24 2.99 -3.09
N ARG A 214 0.68 3.01 -1.91
CA ARG A 214 -0.14 4.12 -1.40
C ARG A 214 0.27 4.44 0.01
#